data_b7adc2bc7bec73a8a38da9ae29cf6581
#
_entry.id   b7adc2bc7bec73a8a38da9ae29cf6581
#
_cell.length_a   1.000
_cell.length_b   1.000
_cell.length_c   1.000
_cell.angle_alpha   90.00
_cell.angle_beta   90.00
_cell.angle_gamma   90.00
#
_symmetry.space_group_name_H-M   'P 1'
#
loop_
_entity.id
_entity.type
_entity.pdbx_description
1 polymer ?
#
loop_
_entity_poly.entity_id
_entity_poly.type
_entity_poly.pdbx_seq_one_letter_code
_entity_poly.pdbx_strand_id
1 'polypeptide(L)'
;MFLCGWLALGKKPYQALLIGITLAVVVGAPAGDMETALWRGGDVILGALLAMLFTGIWPQRAFIHWRIQLAHCVTAYNRVYQAALSPNLLERPRLDKHLQQLLGDVVKMRGLITPASKETRIQKSIFEAIQTVNRNLVCMLELQINALWATRESHFVMLNAHTLRETQQMTQQALLTIAHALFEGNPQPILANSEKLNEIVNELRTLIRQHDEHHVAETPIHGYVWLSLETARQLELLSHLICRALRK
;
A
#
# COMPACT_ATOMS: atom_id res chain seq x y z
N MET A 1 -31.65 7.29 -23.88
CA MET A 1 -31.38 8.05 -22.63
C MET A 1 -31.77 7.30 -21.38
N PHE A 2 -32.96 6.71 -21.25
CA PHE A 2 -33.42 6.00 -20.06
C PHE A 2 -32.52 4.80 -19.66
N LEU A 3 -32.13 3.98 -20.62
CA LEU A 3 -31.20 2.84 -20.40
C LEU A 3 -29.83 3.29 -19.90
N CYS A 4 -29.32 4.43 -20.38
CA CYS A 4 -28.02 4.97 -19.89
C CYS A 4 -28.14 5.49 -18.46
N GLY A 5 -29.27 6.11 -18.09
CA GLY A 5 -29.54 6.53 -16.72
C GLY A 5 -29.64 5.34 -15.75
N TRP A 6 -30.30 4.25 -16.15
CA TRP A 6 -30.42 3.03 -15.36
C TRP A 6 -29.07 2.32 -15.20
N LEU A 7 -28.26 2.25 -16.26
CA LEU A 7 -26.90 1.71 -16.21
C LEU A 7 -25.93 2.58 -15.36
N ALA A 8 -26.16 3.89 -15.30
CA ALA A 8 -25.35 4.80 -14.48
C ALA A 8 -25.52 4.57 -12.98
N LEU A 9 -26.67 4.06 -12.54
CA LEU A 9 -26.93 3.64 -11.16
C LEU A 9 -26.34 2.25 -10.84
N GLY A 10 -25.79 1.55 -11.82
CA GLY A 10 -25.23 0.19 -11.68
C GLY A 10 -23.74 0.18 -11.31
N LYS A 11 -23.12 -1.01 -11.49
CA LYS A 11 -21.70 -1.25 -11.15
C LYS A 11 -20.67 -0.52 -12.04
N LYS A 12 -21.09 0.14 -13.13
CA LYS A 12 -20.20 0.76 -14.12
C LYS A 12 -20.70 2.16 -14.57
N PRO A 13 -20.82 3.11 -13.63
CA PRO A 13 -21.42 4.42 -13.92
C PRO A 13 -20.65 5.20 -15.00
N TYR A 14 -19.33 5.10 -15.02
CA TYR A 14 -18.50 5.80 -16.01
C TYR A 14 -18.73 5.30 -17.44
N GLN A 15 -18.91 4.00 -17.63
CA GLN A 15 -19.21 3.44 -18.96
C GLN A 15 -20.59 3.87 -19.46
N ALA A 16 -21.57 3.91 -18.57
CA ALA A 16 -22.92 4.40 -18.91
C ALA A 16 -22.92 5.89 -19.31
N LEU A 17 -22.13 6.71 -18.60
CA LEU A 17 -21.95 8.12 -18.91
C LEU A 17 -21.31 8.32 -20.29
N LEU A 18 -20.24 7.56 -20.60
CA LEU A 18 -19.59 7.60 -21.91
C LEU A 18 -20.54 7.21 -23.04
N ILE A 19 -21.31 6.13 -22.88
CA ILE A 19 -22.33 5.70 -23.85
C ILE A 19 -23.36 6.82 -24.04
N GLY A 20 -23.82 7.46 -22.96
CA GLY A 20 -24.80 8.57 -23.02
C GLY A 20 -24.26 9.77 -23.77
N ILE A 21 -23.02 10.18 -23.52
CA ILE A 21 -22.35 11.29 -24.22
C ILE A 21 -22.20 10.96 -25.71
N THR A 22 -21.71 9.76 -26.04
CA THR A 22 -21.50 9.32 -27.41
C THR A 22 -22.83 9.31 -28.19
N LEU A 23 -23.90 8.79 -27.57
CA LEU A 23 -25.25 8.81 -28.16
C LEU A 23 -25.76 10.23 -28.37
N ALA A 24 -25.54 11.14 -27.41
CA ALA A 24 -25.94 12.53 -27.52
C ALA A 24 -25.22 13.27 -28.67
N VAL A 25 -23.92 12.96 -28.86
CA VAL A 25 -23.11 13.53 -29.95
C VAL A 25 -23.61 13.04 -31.32
N VAL A 26 -23.95 11.77 -31.46
CA VAL A 26 -24.44 11.17 -32.72
C VAL A 26 -25.85 11.66 -33.05
N VAL A 27 -26.76 11.66 -32.04
CA VAL A 27 -28.17 12.07 -32.23
C VAL A 27 -28.33 13.60 -32.28
N GLY A 28 -27.39 14.38 -31.75
CA GLY A 28 -27.40 15.85 -31.75
C GLY A 28 -27.10 16.48 -33.11
N ALA A 29 -27.09 15.74 -34.22
CA ALA A 29 -27.09 16.29 -35.57
C ALA A 29 -28.41 17.04 -35.87
N PRO A 30 -28.39 18.10 -36.70
CA PRO A 30 -29.60 18.80 -37.08
C PRO A 30 -30.64 17.85 -37.67
N ALA A 31 -31.91 18.09 -37.37
CA ALA A 31 -32.99 17.23 -37.84
C ALA A 31 -33.02 17.22 -39.38
N GLY A 32 -32.89 16.03 -39.97
CA GLY A 32 -32.85 15.84 -41.43
C GLY A 32 -31.47 15.74 -42.07
N ASP A 33 -30.40 16.00 -41.34
CA ASP A 33 -29.02 15.84 -41.83
C ASP A 33 -28.47 14.47 -41.49
N MET A 34 -28.86 13.49 -42.31
CA MET A 34 -28.46 12.09 -42.17
C MET A 34 -26.97 11.89 -42.48
N GLU A 35 -26.39 12.71 -43.34
CA GLU A 35 -24.98 12.64 -43.73
C GLU A 35 -24.08 13.01 -42.54
N THR A 36 -24.36 14.10 -41.86
CA THR A 36 -23.62 14.50 -40.65
C THR A 36 -23.75 13.48 -39.52
N ALA A 37 -24.92 12.86 -39.34
CA ALA A 37 -25.11 11.82 -38.33
C ALA A 37 -24.29 10.56 -38.65
N LEU A 38 -24.22 10.15 -39.93
CA LEU A 38 -23.40 9.01 -40.37
C LEU A 38 -21.89 9.28 -40.21
N TRP A 39 -21.40 10.47 -40.56
CA TRP A 39 -20.00 10.84 -40.36
C TRP A 39 -19.62 10.84 -38.90
N ARG A 40 -20.44 11.39 -38.00
CA ARG A 40 -20.21 11.34 -36.54
C ARG A 40 -20.20 9.91 -36.00
N GLY A 41 -21.09 9.06 -36.49
CA GLY A 41 -21.09 7.63 -36.14
C GLY A 41 -19.83 6.92 -36.62
N GLY A 42 -19.37 7.21 -37.82
CA GLY A 42 -18.10 6.71 -38.39
C GLY A 42 -16.90 7.12 -37.56
N ASP A 43 -16.79 8.38 -37.14
CA ASP A 43 -15.71 8.90 -36.32
C ASP A 43 -15.66 8.19 -34.94
N VAL A 44 -16.83 7.96 -34.34
CA VAL A 44 -16.91 7.22 -33.05
C VAL A 44 -16.45 5.77 -33.21
N ILE A 45 -16.85 5.08 -34.28
CA ILE A 45 -16.43 3.71 -34.58
C ILE A 45 -14.92 3.66 -34.83
N LEU A 46 -14.41 4.58 -35.66
CA LEU A 46 -12.98 4.68 -35.97
C LEU A 46 -12.15 4.95 -34.69
N GLY A 47 -12.61 5.90 -33.86
CA GLY A 47 -11.98 6.20 -32.57
C GLY A 47 -11.96 4.99 -31.63
N ALA A 48 -13.05 4.23 -31.56
CA ALA A 48 -13.14 3.02 -30.77
C ALA A 48 -12.19 1.92 -31.29
N LEU A 49 -12.10 1.74 -32.60
CA LEU A 49 -11.17 0.77 -33.20
C LEU A 49 -9.70 1.16 -32.95
N LEU A 50 -9.35 2.43 -33.11
CA LEU A 50 -8.02 2.93 -32.78
C LEU A 50 -7.69 2.75 -31.30
N ALA A 51 -8.62 3.07 -30.41
CA ALA A 51 -8.44 2.86 -28.96
C ALA A 51 -8.23 1.38 -28.62
N MET A 52 -8.98 0.45 -29.24
CA MET A 52 -8.77 -0.99 -29.09
C MET A 52 -7.39 -1.43 -29.60
N LEU A 53 -6.96 -0.92 -30.75
CA LEU A 53 -5.67 -1.23 -31.34
C LEU A 53 -4.53 -0.75 -30.44
N PHE A 54 -4.56 0.49 -29.99
CA PHE A 54 -3.53 1.04 -29.09
C PHE A 54 -3.52 0.35 -27.75
N THR A 55 -4.68 0.02 -27.16
CA THR A 55 -4.78 -0.72 -25.90
C THR A 55 -4.26 -2.16 -26.04
N GLY A 56 -4.42 -2.77 -27.23
CA GLY A 56 -3.90 -4.10 -27.55
C GLY A 56 -2.38 -4.10 -27.73
N ILE A 57 -1.81 -3.05 -28.35
CA ILE A 57 -0.35 -2.92 -28.56
C ILE A 57 0.36 -2.57 -27.24
N TRP A 58 -0.27 -1.72 -26.40
CA TRP A 58 0.28 -1.26 -25.12
C TRP A 58 -0.62 -1.65 -23.93
N PRO A 59 -0.69 -2.93 -23.56
CA PRO A 59 -1.50 -3.36 -22.44
C PRO A 59 -0.93 -2.80 -21.14
N GLN A 60 -1.73 -2.05 -20.40
CA GLN A 60 -1.37 -1.61 -19.05
C GLN A 60 -1.32 -2.83 -18.12
N ARG A 61 -0.12 -3.20 -17.69
CA ARG A 61 0.09 -4.34 -16.79
C ARG A 61 -0.31 -3.96 -15.36
N ALA A 62 -1.48 -4.40 -14.95
CA ALA A 62 -2.03 -4.11 -13.63
C ALA A 62 -1.15 -4.62 -12.48
N PHE A 63 -0.48 -5.76 -12.68
CA PHE A 63 0.44 -6.32 -11.69
C PHE A 63 1.67 -5.43 -11.48
N ILE A 64 2.27 -4.90 -12.56
CA ILE A 64 3.41 -3.97 -12.44
C ILE A 64 2.99 -2.71 -11.71
N HIS A 65 1.83 -2.16 -12.05
CA HIS A 65 1.30 -0.97 -11.39
C HIS A 65 1.03 -1.22 -9.91
N TRP A 66 0.38 -2.34 -9.56
CA TRP A 66 0.16 -2.75 -8.18
C TRP A 66 1.48 -2.89 -7.41
N ARG A 67 2.49 -3.54 -8.01
CA ARG A 67 3.81 -3.77 -7.42
C ARG A 67 4.54 -2.46 -7.10
N ILE A 68 4.59 -1.56 -8.08
CA ILE A 68 5.22 -0.24 -7.93
C ILE A 68 4.47 0.59 -6.87
N GLN A 69 3.14 0.56 -6.87
CA GLN A 69 2.35 1.27 -5.88
C GLN A 69 2.59 0.74 -4.46
N LEU A 70 2.70 -0.59 -4.29
CA LEU A 70 3.07 -1.20 -3.02
C LEU A 70 4.47 -0.78 -2.57
N ALA A 71 5.45 -0.75 -3.50
CA ALA A 71 6.80 -0.27 -3.21
C ALA A 71 6.81 1.19 -2.72
N HIS A 72 6.02 2.05 -3.36
CA HIS A 72 5.85 3.44 -2.91
C HIS A 72 5.22 3.53 -1.53
N CYS A 73 4.20 2.72 -1.22
CA CYS A 73 3.60 2.66 0.12
C CYS A 73 4.62 2.23 1.18
N VAL A 74 5.42 1.18 0.92
CA VAL A 74 6.46 0.72 1.86
C VAL A 74 7.57 1.77 2.04
N THR A 75 7.96 2.45 0.97
CA THR A 75 8.94 3.55 1.04
C THR A 75 8.39 4.74 1.83
N ALA A 76 7.14 5.11 1.62
CA ALA A 76 6.48 6.18 2.37
C ALA A 76 6.33 5.82 3.86
N TYR A 77 5.97 4.57 4.16
CA TYR A 77 5.97 4.04 5.52
C TYR A 77 7.35 4.21 6.19
N ASN A 78 8.43 3.79 5.52
CA ASN A 78 9.79 3.91 6.05
C ASN A 78 10.17 5.38 6.32
N ARG A 79 9.79 6.31 5.45
CA ARG A 79 10.04 7.76 5.66
C ARG A 79 9.34 8.29 6.91
N VAL A 80 8.06 7.93 7.10
CA VAL A 80 7.30 8.33 8.29
C VAL A 80 7.89 7.70 9.55
N TYR A 81 8.26 6.41 9.48
CA TYR A 81 8.91 5.68 10.55
C TYR A 81 10.24 6.36 10.97
N GLN A 82 11.11 6.70 10.02
CA GLN A 82 12.36 7.41 10.28
C GLN A 82 12.12 8.80 10.88
N ALA A 83 11.16 9.55 10.35
CA ALA A 83 10.83 10.87 10.85
C ALA A 83 10.30 10.84 12.29
N ALA A 84 9.54 9.80 12.65
CA ALA A 84 8.99 9.62 13.99
C ALA A 84 10.04 9.27 15.04
N LEU A 85 11.08 8.52 14.65
CA LEU A 85 12.11 7.94 15.53
C LEU A 85 13.41 8.74 15.52
N SER A 86 13.43 9.94 14.89
CA SER A 86 14.65 10.75 14.84
C SER A 86 15.09 11.16 16.26
N PRO A 87 16.34 10.85 16.66
CA PRO A 87 16.85 11.20 17.99
C PRO A 87 17.02 12.70 18.25
N ASN A 88 16.97 13.51 17.19
CA ASN A 88 17.16 14.97 17.26
C ASN A 88 15.86 15.73 17.53
N LEU A 89 14.73 15.04 17.73
CA LEU A 89 13.45 15.67 17.96
C LEU A 89 13.25 15.95 19.44
N LEU A 90 13.11 17.23 19.78
CA LEU A 90 12.70 17.68 21.10
C LEU A 90 11.17 17.74 21.28
N GLU A 91 10.45 17.78 20.17
CA GLU A 91 9.00 17.85 20.11
C GLU A 91 8.43 16.80 19.17
N ARG A 92 7.19 16.38 19.42
CA ARG A 92 6.45 15.44 18.60
C ARG A 92 6.33 15.96 17.15
N PRO A 93 6.80 15.20 16.14
CA PRO A 93 6.68 15.61 14.75
C PRO A 93 5.22 15.57 14.29
N ARG A 94 4.82 16.53 13.46
CA ARG A 94 3.46 16.61 12.89
C ARG A 94 3.36 15.68 11.68
N LEU A 95 3.07 14.41 11.90
CA LEU A 95 3.02 13.37 10.87
C LEU A 95 1.59 13.00 10.41
N ASP A 96 0.56 13.62 10.99
CA ASP A 96 -0.85 13.26 10.76
C ASP A 96 -1.22 13.27 9.27
N LYS A 97 -0.80 14.32 8.52
CA LYS A 97 -1.05 14.41 7.08
C LYS A 97 -0.38 13.28 6.29
N HIS A 98 0.84 12.92 6.65
CA HIS A 98 1.58 11.84 5.99
C HIS A 98 0.96 10.47 6.27
N LEU A 99 0.49 10.23 7.50
CA LEU A 99 -0.23 9.01 7.87
C LEU A 99 -1.56 8.90 7.12
N GLN A 100 -2.34 9.99 7.06
CA GLN A 100 -3.59 10.01 6.30
C GLN A 100 -3.37 9.79 4.81
N GLN A 101 -2.34 10.39 4.22
CA GLN A 101 -1.98 10.17 2.82
C GLN A 101 -1.58 8.72 2.58
N LEU A 102 -0.73 8.16 3.43
CA LEU A 102 -0.29 6.77 3.35
C LEU A 102 -1.48 5.80 3.43
N LEU A 103 -2.40 6.03 4.38
CA LEU A 103 -3.62 5.23 4.50
C LEU A 103 -4.51 5.37 3.26
N GLY A 104 -4.64 6.58 2.71
CA GLY A 104 -5.37 6.83 1.46
C GLY A 104 -4.79 6.06 0.28
N ASP A 105 -3.46 6.00 0.15
CA ASP A 105 -2.78 5.28 -0.92
C ASP A 105 -2.93 3.76 -0.76
N VAL A 106 -2.86 3.25 0.47
CA VAL A 106 -3.18 1.86 0.77
C VAL A 106 -4.62 1.51 0.37
N VAL A 107 -5.59 2.38 0.64
CA VAL A 107 -6.99 2.15 0.26
C VAL A 107 -7.17 2.14 -1.26
N LYS A 108 -6.54 3.06 -1.99
CA LYS A 108 -6.59 3.12 -3.48
C LYS A 108 -6.08 1.84 -4.13
N MET A 109 -5.07 1.19 -3.55
CA MET A 109 -4.51 -0.07 -4.07
C MET A 109 -5.53 -1.21 -4.17
N ARG A 110 -6.63 -1.18 -3.39
CA ARG A 110 -7.70 -2.20 -3.46
C ARG A 110 -8.27 -2.36 -4.86
N GLY A 111 -8.33 -1.26 -5.63
CA GLY A 111 -8.80 -1.29 -7.02
C GLY A 111 -7.93 -2.13 -7.96
N LEU A 112 -6.64 -2.31 -7.62
CA LEU A 112 -5.68 -3.04 -8.44
C LEU A 112 -5.64 -4.55 -8.14
N ILE A 113 -6.23 -5.02 -7.02
CA ILE A 113 -6.19 -6.42 -6.60
C ILE A 113 -6.80 -7.36 -7.64
N THR A 114 -8.02 -7.08 -8.07
CA THR A 114 -8.74 -7.95 -9.01
C THR A 114 -8.07 -7.99 -10.40
N PRO A 115 -7.68 -6.87 -11.03
CA PRO A 115 -6.95 -6.91 -12.29
C PRO A 115 -5.58 -7.59 -12.17
N ALA A 116 -4.80 -7.33 -11.10
CA ALA A 116 -3.50 -7.96 -10.89
C ALA A 116 -3.60 -9.48 -10.70
N SER A 117 -4.59 -9.95 -9.92
CA SER A 117 -4.85 -11.38 -9.74
C SER A 117 -5.22 -12.08 -11.06
N LYS A 118 -6.06 -11.44 -11.89
CA LYS A 118 -6.43 -12.00 -13.21
C LYS A 118 -5.25 -12.07 -14.16
N GLU A 119 -4.41 -11.03 -14.18
CA GLU A 119 -3.23 -10.96 -15.04
C GLU A 119 -2.19 -12.03 -14.70
N THR A 120 -1.91 -12.21 -13.40
CA THR A 120 -0.88 -13.13 -12.92
C THR A 120 -1.36 -14.56 -12.70
N ARG A 121 -2.68 -14.80 -12.68
CA ARG A 121 -3.31 -16.06 -12.26
C ARG A 121 -3.00 -16.48 -10.82
N ILE A 122 -2.48 -15.56 -10.01
CA ILE A 122 -2.25 -15.77 -8.58
C ILE A 122 -3.58 -15.60 -7.84
N GLN A 123 -3.79 -16.39 -6.80
CA GLN A 123 -5.00 -16.33 -5.99
C GLN A 123 -5.22 -14.91 -5.43
N LYS A 124 -6.43 -14.39 -5.61
CA LYS A 124 -6.84 -13.07 -5.13
C LYS A 124 -6.63 -12.90 -3.63
N SER A 125 -6.80 -13.96 -2.85
CA SER A 125 -6.60 -13.99 -1.40
C SER A 125 -5.18 -13.59 -0.98
N ILE A 126 -4.15 -13.88 -1.79
CA ILE A 126 -2.76 -13.46 -1.52
C ILE A 126 -2.65 -11.93 -1.60
N PHE A 127 -3.22 -11.32 -2.63
CA PHE A 127 -3.25 -9.85 -2.76
C PHE A 127 -4.07 -9.18 -1.66
N GLU A 128 -5.20 -9.79 -1.27
CA GLU A 128 -6.04 -9.31 -0.17
C GLU A 128 -5.31 -9.41 1.18
N ALA A 129 -4.55 -10.49 1.40
CA ALA A 129 -3.72 -10.64 2.58
C ALA A 129 -2.61 -9.58 2.63
N ILE A 130 -1.89 -9.33 1.52
CA ILE A 130 -0.89 -8.25 1.42
C ILE A 130 -1.53 -6.90 1.74
N GLN A 131 -2.70 -6.64 1.20
CA GLN A 131 -3.45 -5.40 1.45
C GLN A 131 -3.80 -5.23 2.93
N THR A 132 -4.23 -6.31 3.59
CA THR A 132 -4.58 -6.31 5.01
C THR A 132 -3.35 -6.05 5.88
N VAL A 133 -2.23 -6.72 5.60
CA VAL A 133 -0.96 -6.52 6.30
C VAL A 133 -0.46 -5.09 6.12
N ASN A 134 -0.49 -4.55 4.89
CA ASN A 134 -0.06 -3.19 4.62
C ASN A 134 -0.89 -2.15 5.40
N ARG A 135 -2.21 -2.34 5.48
CA ARG A 135 -3.08 -1.49 6.30
C ARG A 135 -2.75 -1.61 7.79
N ASN A 136 -2.56 -2.83 8.29
CA ASN A 136 -2.21 -3.07 9.69
C ASN A 136 -0.89 -2.37 10.06
N LEU A 137 0.13 -2.44 9.18
CA LEU A 137 1.40 -1.74 9.38
C LEU A 137 1.21 -0.23 9.55
N VAL A 138 0.36 0.40 8.74
CA VAL A 138 0.08 1.85 8.87
C VAL A 138 -0.59 2.18 10.21
N CYS A 139 -1.57 1.37 10.63
CA CYS A 139 -2.22 1.55 11.92
C CYS A 139 -1.24 1.35 13.10
N MET A 140 -0.36 0.34 13.00
CA MET A 140 0.65 0.10 14.02
C MET A 140 1.67 1.24 14.11
N LEU A 141 2.07 1.82 12.97
CA LEU A 141 2.96 2.97 12.94
C LEU A 141 2.37 4.16 13.71
N GLU A 142 1.09 4.44 13.52
CA GLU A 142 0.38 5.49 14.26
C GLU A 142 0.39 5.22 15.77
N LEU A 143 0.08 3.98 16.17
CA LEU A 143 0.11 3.57 17.57
C LEU A 143 1.53 3.62 18.17
N GLN A 144 2.56 3.22 17.42
CA GLN A 144 3.95 3.32 17.84
C GLN A 144 4.37 4.78 18.07
N ILE A 145 3.99 5.69 17.16
CA ILE A 145 4.25 7.13 17.33
C ILE A 145 3.57 7.65 18.60
N ASN A 146 2.32 7.25 18.83
CA ASN A 146 1.59 7.66 20.03
C ASN A 146 2.24 7.12 21.30
N ALA A 147 2.68 5.86 21.32
CA ALA A 147 3.36 5.25 22.47
C ALA A 147 4.74 5.91 22.71
N LEU A 148 5.52 6.18 21.66
CA LEU A 148 6.84 6.81 21.75
C LEU A 148 6.77 8.22 22.34
N TRP A 149 5.70 8.95 22.03
CA TRP A 149 5.50 10.33 22.46
C TRP A 149 4.46 10.49 23.58
N ALA A 150 4.14 9.41 24.29
CA ALA A 150 3.14 9.44 25.36
C ALA A 150 3.60 10.31 26.56
N THR A 151 4.86 10.15 26.98
CA THR A 151 5.48 10.97 28.01
C THR A 151 6.91 11.37 27.60
N ARG A 152 7.43 12.48 28.13
CA ARG A 152 8.83 12.89 27.89
C ARG A 152 9.82 11.87 28.44
N GLU A 153 9.54 11.32 29.60
CA GLU A 153 10.42 10.40 30.31
C GLU A 153 10.53 9.09 29.54
N SER A 154 9.42 8.49 29.16
CA SER A 154 9.43 7.26 28.34
C SER A 154 10.09 7.48 26.97
N HIS A 155 9.94 8.66 26.37
CA HIS A 155 10.61 9.01 25.12
C HIS A 155 12.14 8.99 25.28
N PHE A 156 12.69 9.63 26.32
CA PHE A 156 14.12 9.62 26.60
C PHE A 156 14.66 8.23 26.90
N VAL A 157 13.94 7.42 27.67
CA VAL A 157 14.32 6.03 27.96
C VAL A 157 14.39 5.21 26.68
N MET A 158 13.37 5.31 25.82
CA MET A 158 13.32 4.56 24.56
C MET A 158 14.41 5.01 23.55
N LEU A 159 14.74 6.30 23.49
CA LEU A 159 15.81 6.80 22.63
C LEU A 159 17.21 6.31 23.08
N ASN A 160 17.41 6.13 24.37
CA ASN A 160 18.69 5.69 24.94
C ASN A 160 18.85 4.17 25.01
N ALA A 161 17.79 3.40 24.82
CA ALA A 161 17.84 1.95 24.81
C ALA A 161 18.55 1.44 23.55
N HIS A 162 19.77 0.90 23.70
CA HIS A 162 20.61 0.42 22.59
C HIS A 162 19.91 -0.63 21.76
N THR A 163 19.33 -1.62 22.37
CA THR A 163 18.61 -2.74 21.73
C THR A 163 17.41 -2.25 20.90
N LEU A 164 16.66 -1.26 21.42
CA LEU A 164 15.55 -0.69 20.65
C LEU A 164 16.06 0.05 19.42
N ARG A 165 17.18 0.72 19.50
CA ARG A 165 17.80 1.42 18.36
C ARG A 165 18.27 0.44 17.29
N GLU A 166 18.89 -0.67 17.68
CA GLU A 166 19.30 -1.72 16.76
C GLU A 166 18.10 -2.32 16.04
N THR A 167 17.05 -2.70 16.78
CA THR A 167 15.83 -3.25 16.19
C THR A 167 15.12 -2.25 15.25
N GLN A 168 15.17 -0.95 15.55
CA GLN A 168 14.67 0.10 14.67
C GLN A 168 15.47 0.17 13.36
N GLN A 169 16.80 0.13 13.41
CA GLN A 169 17.66 0.13 12.22
C GLN A 169 17.42 -1.12 11.36
N MET A 170 17.33 -2.29 11.98
CA MET A 170 17.03 -3.53 11.27
C MET A 170 15.64 -3.49 10.61
N THR A 171 14.64 -2.93 11.29
CA THR A 171 13.29 -2.73 10.74
C THR A 171 13.31 -1.81 9.52
N GLN A 172 14.05 -0.69 9.58
CA GLN A 172 14.23 0.22 8.45
C GLN A 172 14.91 -0.47 7.27
N GLN A 173 15.95 -1.26 7.53
CA GLN A 173 16.65 -2.01 6.50
C GLN A 173 15.75 -3.06 5.84
N ALA A 174 14.91 -3.74 6.62
CA ALA A 174 13.93 -4.69 6.11
C ALA A 174 12.90 -4.01 5.19
N LEU A 175 12.38 -2.84 5.59
CA LEU A 175 11.46 -2.04 4.77
C LEU A 175 12.09 -1.61 3.45
N LEU A 176 13.34 -1.14 3.47
CA LEU A 176 14.08 -0.76 2.25
C LEU A 176 14.31 -1.96 1.34
N THR A 177 14.66 -3.11 1.90
CA THR A 177 14.85 -4.36 1.15
C THR A 177 13.55 -4.80 0.47
N ILE A 178 12.42 -4.75 1.19
CA ILE A 178 11.10 -5.07 0.62
C ILE A 178 10.75 -4.10 -0.50
N ALA A 179 10.95 -2.80 -0.29
CA ALA A 179 10.66 -1.79 -1.31
C ALA A 179 11.51 -2.00 -2.58
N HIS A 180 12.81 -2.26 -2.42
CA HIS A 180 13.72 -2.53 -3.53
C HIS A 180 13.33 -3.79 -4.31
N ALA A 181 13.05 -4.89 -3.61
CA ALA A 181 12.58 -6.13 -4.22
C ALA A 181 11.27 -5.94 -5.01
N LEU A 182 10.38 -5.09 -4.51
CA LEU A 182 9.15 -4.72 -5.20
C LEU A 182 9.42 -3.86 -6.44
N PHE A 183 10.33 -2.89 -6.40
CA PHE A 183 10.69 -2.07 -7.56
C PHE A 183 11.34 -2.92 -8.66
N GLU A 184 12.23 -3.83 -8.32
CA GLU A 184 12.90 -4.70 -9.30
C GLU A 184 12.02 -5.88 -9.74
N GLY A 185 11.09 -6.31 -8.90
CA GLY A 185 10.30 -7.53 -9.11
C GLY A 185 11.09 -8.81 -8.85
N ASN A 186 12.12 -8.71 -8.02
CA ASN A 186 13.00 -9.80 -7.66
C ASN A 186 12.84 -10.16 -6.17
N PRO A 187 12.42 -11.38 -5.80
CA PRO A 187 12.24 -11.78 -4.41
C PRO A 187 13.56 -12.11 -3.68
N GLN A 188 14.68 -12.26 -4.38
CA GLN A 188 15.97 -12.69 -3.80
C GLN A 188 16.45 -11.83 -2.63
N PRO A 189 16.38 -10.49 -2.67
CA PRO A 189 16.80 -9.65 -1.55
C PRO A 189 16.00 -9.91 -0.27
N ILE A 190 14.69 -10.21 -0.39
CA ILE A 190 13.83 -10.52 0.74
C ILE A 190 14.23 -11.87 1.36
N LEU A 191 14.47 -12.88 0.52
CA LEU A 191 14.88 -14.21 0.98
C LEU A 191 16.22 -14.18 1.71
N ALA A 192 17.18 -13.39 1.24
CA ALA A 192 18.49 -13.23 1.87
C ALA A 192 18.41 -12.54 3.25
N ASN A 193 17.39 -11.72 3.50
CA ASN A 193 17.21 -11.00 4.77
C ASN A 193 16.17 -11.64 5.71
N SER A 194 15.62 -12.80 5.37
CA SER A 194 14.59 -13.45 6.19
C SER A 194 15.11 -13.86 7.60
N GLU A 195 16.36 -14.24 7.71
CA GLU A 195 17.00 -14.59 9.00
C GLU A 195 17.07 -13.37 9.94
N LYS A 196 17.41 -12.20 9.41
CA LYS A 196 17.48 -10.95 10.19
C LYS A 196 16.14 -10.53 10.77
N LEU A 197 15.03 -10.73 10.03
CA LEU A 197 13.68 -10.46 10.55
C LEU A 197 13.33 -11.38 11.72
N ASN A 198 13.69 -12.66 11.65
CA ASN A 198 13.51 -13.60 12.74
C ASN A 198 14.36 -13.23 13.98
N GLU A 199 15.55 -12.71 13.76
CA GLU A 199 16.44 -12.21 14.81
C GLU A 199 15.79 -11.04 15.57
N ILE A 200 15.23 -10.03 14.85
CA ILE A 200 14.48 -8.93 15.46
C ILE A 200 13.33 -9.44 16.34
N VAL A 201 12.55 -10.39 15.82
CA VAL A 201 11.42 -10.98 16.56
C VAL A 201 11.89 -11.64 17.85
N ASN A 202 13.01 -12.36 17.82
CA ASN A 202 13.56 -13.06 18.99
C ASN A 202 14.14 -12.09 20.02
N GLU A 203 14.86 -11.06 19.58
CA GLU A 203 15.39 -10.01 20.48
C GLU A 203 14.27 -9.26 21.19
N LEU A 204 13.24 -8.82 20.46
CA LEU A 204 12.09 -8.14 21.06
C LEU A 204 11.32 -9.03 22.03
N ARG A 205 11.19 -10.34 21.75
CA ARG A 205 10.61 -11.29 22.71
C ARG A 205 11.41 -11.39 23.99
N THR A 206 12.73 -11.41 23.87
CA THR A 206 13.61 -11.49 25.04
C THR A 206 13.49 -10.23 25.88
N LEU A 207 13.43 -9.06 25.27
CA LEU A 207 13.20 -7.80 25.96
C LEU A 207 11.88 -7.79 26.74
N ILE A 208 10.78 -8.25 26.12
CA ILE A 208 9.48 -8.32 26.79
C ILE A 208 9.57 -9.23 28.02
N ARG A 209 10.18 -10.41 27.92
CA ARG A 209 10.33 -11.34 29.06
C ARG A 209 11.16 -10.76 30.18
N GLN A 210 12.27 -10.11 29.88
CA GLN A 210 13.15 -9.49 30.89
C GLN A 210 12.45 -8.36 31.66
N HIS A 211 11.56 -7.60 30.99
CA HIS A 211 10.83 -6.50 31.64
C HIS A 211 9.65 -6.99 32.46
N ASP A 212 8.98 -8.09 32.06
CA ASP A 212 7.90 -8.70 32.85
C ASP A 212 8.36 -9.19 34.23
N GLU A 213 9.61 -9.65 34.34
CA GLU A 213 10.17 -10.13 35.60
C GLU A 213 10.47 -8.99 36.60
N HIS A 214 10.62 -7.75 36.14
CA HIS A 214 11.07 -6.63 36.97
C HIS A 214 9.98 -5.62 37.40
N HIS A 215 8.74 -5.77 36.98
CA HIS A 215 7.55 -4.95 37.37
C HIS A 215 7.71 -3.41 37.27
N VAL A 216 8.72 -2.88 36.57
CA VAL A 216 9.13 -1.47 36.67
C VAL A 216 8.86 -0.64 35.38
N ALA A 217 8.42 -1.26 34.29
CA ALA A 217 8.29 -0.52 33.05
C ALA A 217 6.95 0.22 32.94
N GLU A 218 7.01 1.52 32.63
CA GLU A 218 5.83 2.33 32.34
C GLU A 218 5.03 1.74 31.15
N THR A 219 3.71 1.76 31.26
CA THR A 219 2.78 1.23 30.24
C THR A 219 3.11 1.65 28.79
N PRO A 220 3.56 2.90 28.50
CA PRO A 220 3.93 3.30 27.15
C PRO A 220 5.14 2.55 26.58
N ILE A 221 6.12 2.21 27.41
CA ILE A 221 7.33 1.47 26.98
C ILE A 221 6.96 0.05 26.57
N HIS A 222 6.18 -0.64 27.40
CA HIS A 222 5.65 -1.96 27.06
C HIS A 222 4.82 -1.94 25.78
N GLY A 223 3.93 -0.96 25.66
CA GLY A 223 3.12 -0.76 24.46
C GLY A 223 3.98 -0.59 23.21
N TYR A 224 5.02 0.23 23.27
CA TYR A 224 5.93 0.45 22.16
C TYR A 224 6.71 -0.81 21.78
N VAL A 225 7.28 -1.53 22.74
CA VAL A 225 8.05 -2.77 22.50
C VAL A 225 7.13 -3.85 21.90
N TRP A 226 5.92 -4.00 22.43
CA TRP A 226 4.94 -4.94 21.90
C TRP A 226 4.52 -4.60 20.45
N LEU A 227 4.25 -3.32 20.17
CA LEU A 227 3.93 -2.84 18.82
C LEU A 227 5.12 -3.04 17.86
N SER A 228 6.35 -2.89 18.34
CA SER A 228 7.55 -3.14 17.54
C SER A 228 7.69 -4.62 17.19
N LEU A 229 7.41 -5.52 18.15
CA LEU A 229 7.36 -6.96 17.91
C LEU A 229 6.29 -7.34 16.88
N GLU A 230 5.08 -6.77 17.02
CA GLU A 230 4.01 -7.07 16.09
C GLU A 230 4.29 -6.49 14.69
N THR A 231 4.93 -5.32 14.60
CA THR A 231 5.39 -4.75 13.32
C THR A 231 6.40 -5.68 12.64
N ALA A 232 7.36 -6.23 13.39
CA ALA A 232 8.33 -7.18 12.84
C ALA A 232 7.65 -8.45 12.31
N ARG A 233 6.67 -9.00 13.02
CA ARG A 233 5.86 -10.15 12.57
C ARG A 233 5.06 -9.84 11.30
N GLN A 234 4.46 -8.65 11.23
CA GLN A 234 3.73 -8.23 10.04
C GLN A 234 4.65 -8.03 8.84
N LEU A 235 5.88 -7.54 9.05
CA LEU A 235 6.89 -7.44 7.99
C LEU A 235 7.37 -8.81 7.50
N GLU A 236 7.54 -9.77 8.42
CA GLU A 236 7.84 -11.15 8.06
C GLU A 236 6.72 -11.77 7.20
N LEU A 237 5.47 -11.64 7.64
CA LEU A 237 4.31 -12.10 6.89
C LEU A 237 4.22 -11.41 5.52
N LEU A 238 4.43 -10.10 5.46
CA LEU A 238 4.46 -9.33 4.22
C LEU A 238 5.54 -9.85 3.26
N SER A 239 6.74 -10.12 3.78
CA SER A 239 7.88 -10.66 3.03
C SER A 239 7.53 -12.01 2.40
N HIS A 240 6.95 -12.92 3.17
CA HIS A 240 6.50 -14.22 2.66
C HIS A 240 5.43 -14.10 1.57
N LEU A 241 4.44 -13.25 1.78
CA LEU A 241 3.36 -13.03 0.81
C LEU A 241 3.87 -12.40 -0.49
N ILE A 242 4.79 -11.42 -0.39
CA ILE A 242 5.42 -10.78 -1.56
C ILE A 242 6.26 -11.80 -2.32
N CYS A 243 7.07 -12.61 -1.64
CA CYS A 243 7.83 -13.67 -2.28
C CYS A 243 6.92 -14.64 -3.05
N ARG A 244 5.75 -14.99 -2.52
CA ARG A 244 4.75 -15.81 -3.23
C ARG A 244 4.14 -15.10 -4.43
N ALA A 245 3.93 -13.78 -4.33
CA ALA A 245 3.38 -12.98 -5.43
C ALA A 245 4.41 -12.69 -6.54
N LEU A 246 5.70 -12.67 -6.23
CA LEU A 246 6.78 -12.42 -7.19
C LEU A 246 7.35 -13.71 -7.82
N ARG A 247 7.16 -14.87 -7.20
CA ARG A 247 7.52 -16.16 -7.81
C ARG A 247 6.50 -16.47 -8.91
N LYS A 248 6.88 -16.20 -10.14
CA LYS A 248 6.18 -16.69 -11.34
C LYS A 248 6.68 -18.05 -11.72
#